data_58814befee4d04eb4e454ef690aeff46
#
_entry.id   58814befee4d04eb4e454ef690aeff46
#
_cell.length_a   1.000
_cell.length_b   1.000
_cell.length_c   1.000
_cell.angle_alpha   90.00
_cell.angle_beta   90.00
_cell.angle_gamma   90.00
#
_symmetry.space_group_name_H-M   'P 1'
#
loop_
_entity.id
_entity.type
_entity.pdbx_description
1 polymer ?
#
loop_
_entity_poly.entity_id
_entity_poly.type
_entity_poly.pdbx_seq_one_letter_code
_entity_poly.pdbx_strand_id
1 'polypeptide(L)'
;DMLDRIPGVSLRGGGPGSGRGDRGLGTGGNLLINGQRIAGKGNSARDQLDRITAAEVERIEIIRDTSGALNVRGASEVINVILLASQSRSSTTVELVNRLNHDDTLETGGSVAWSKQVGNFQALVNLEARPNYENRDNREVRLGPNNEVVGTLFETNIRDQQENTLSSNMGYSLGDHRMQLNALIREGDHPRPVRRDFVDFTDVGLVNRIEEEDVNKEERNWEVGGDYEFSFDDG
;
A
#
# COMPACT_ATOMS: atom_id res chain seq x y z
N ASP A 1 -14.83 -1.47 7.89
CA ASP A 1 -13.72 -2.31 8.33
C ASP A 1 -14.03 -2.90 9.72
N MET A 2 -13.78 -4.20 9.91
CA MET A 2 -14.12 -4.90 11.15
C MET A 2 -13.29 -4.38 12.33
N LEU A 3 -12.05 -4.01 12.10
CA LEU A 3 -11.12 -3.51 13.14
C LEU A 3 -11.39 -2.06 13.54
N ASP A 4 -11.98 -1.25 12.68
CA ASP A 4 -12.35 0.14 13.01
C ASP A 4 -13.50 0.22 14.06
N ARG A 5 -14.16 -0.92 14.33
CA ARG A 5 -15.23 -1.03 15.34
C ARG A 5 -14.73 -1.44 16.73
N ILE A 6 -13.44 -1.73 16.86
CA ILE A 6 -12.85 -2.12 18.15
C ILE A 6 -12.39 -0.88 18.88
N PRO A 7 -12.96 -0.54 20.07
CA PRO A 7 -12.54 0.62 20.85
C PRO A 7 -11.06 0.53 21.24
N GLY A 8 -10.28 1.57 20.92
CA GLY A 8 -8.85 1.65 21.26
C GLY A 8 -7.90 1.11 20.20
N VAL A 9 -8.38 0.51 19.12
CA VAL A 9 -7.56 0.07 17.99
C VAL A 9 -7.58 1.14 16.91
N SER A 10 -6.44 1.79 16.65
CA SER A 10 -6.28 2.68 15.52
C SER A 10 -5.23 2.14 14.56
N LEU A 11 -5.64 1.61 13.43
CA LEU A 11 -4.76 1.21 12.32
C LEU A 11 -4.37 2.40 11.42
N ARG A 12 -4.82 3.61 11.75
CA ARG A 12 -4.42 4.85 11.07
C ARG A 12 -3.05 5.30 11.56
N GLY A 13 -2.01 4.70 11.06
CA GLY A 13 -0.67 5.26 11.11
C GLY A 13 -0.52 6.33 10.03
N GLY A 14 -0.40 7.62 10.44
CA GLY A 14 -0.02 8.71 9.54
C GLY A 14 -1.05 9.83 9.43
N GLY A 15 -1.24 10.61 10.51
CA GLY A 15 -1.72 11.98 10.39
C GLY A 15 -0.62 12.89 9.81
N PRO A 16 -0.95 14.04 9.16
CA PRO A 16 0.04 15.00 8.69
C PRO A 16 0.71 15.66 9.90
N GLY A 17 1.84 15.11 10.34
CA GLY A 17 2.57 15.60 11.51
C GLY A 17 3.55 14.61 12.15
N SER A 18 3.60 13.37 11.75
CA SER A 18 4.61 12.42 12.24
C SER A 18 5.97 12.72 11.61
N GLY A 19 6.80 13.39 12.43
CA GLY A 19 8.12 13.86 12.05
C GLY A 19 9.06 12.73 11.67
N ARG A 20 10.05 13.11 10.91
CA ARG A 20 11.27 12.45 10.38
C ARG A 20 12.00 11.49 11.34
N GLY A 21 11.32 10.55 11.99
CA GLY A 21 11.96 9.64 12.97
C GLY A 21 11.64 8.16 12.80
N ASP A 22 10.59 7.82 12.07
CA ASP A 22 10.13 6.41 11.99
C ASP A 22 10.73 5.68 10.79
N ARG A 23 12.05 5.54 10.77
CA ARG A 23 12.79 4.65 9.86
C ARG A 23 12.93 3.24 10.42
N GLY A 24 12.04 2.83 11.27
CA GLY A 24 12.04 1.51 11.88
C GLY A 24 10.73 0.80 11.64
N LEU A 25 10.75 -0.24 10.77
CA LEU A 25 9.72 -1.28 10.65
C LEU A 25 8.28 -0.73 10.73
N GLY A 26 7.70 -0.44 9.57
CA GLY A 26 6.39 0.19 9.43
C GLY A 26 5.32 -0.41 10.35
N THR A 27 4.25 0.32 10.51
CA THR A 27 3.03 0.05 11.30
C THR A 27 2.42 -1.37 11.17
N GLY A 28 2.98 -2.23 10.32
CA GLY A 28 2.67 -3.66 10.22
C GLY A 28 3.27 -4.53 11.34
N GLY A 29 4.16 -3.99 12.18
CA GLY A 29 4.84 -4.78 13.23
C GLY A 29 3.94 -5.23 14.38
N ASN A 30 2.75 -4.65 14.51
CA ASN A 30 1.83 -4.92 15.61
C ASN A 30 0.67 -5.83 15.21
N LEU A 31 0.68 -6.37 13.99
CA LEU A 31 -0.35 -7.28 13.51
C LEU A 31 0.21 -8.66 13.28
N LEU A 32 -0.47 -9.65 13.85
CA LEU A 32 -0.22 -11.05 13.66
C LEU A 32 -1.45 -11.72 13.03
N ILE A 33 -1.21 -12.73 12.21
CA ILE A 33 -2.24 -13.65 11.74
C ILE A 33 -1.85 -15.05 12.22
N ASN A 34 -2.70 -15.69 13.01
CA ASN A 34 -2.41 -16.98 13.66
C ASN A 34 -1.09 -16.96 14.47
N GLY A 35 -0.81 -15.87 15.16
CA GLY A 35 0.42 -15.69 15.93
C GLY A 35 1.67 -15.33 15.08
N GLN A 36 1.51 -15.15 13.78
CA GLN A 36 2.62 -14.92 12.85
C GLN A 36 2.64 -13.47 12.36
N ARG A 37 3.85 -12.89 12.28
CA ARG A 37 4.05 -11.60 11.66
C ARG A 37 3.83 -11.68 10.15
N ILE A 38 3.26 -10.61 9.63
CA ILE A 38 3.18 -10.39 8.20
C ILE A 38 4.55 -9.87 7.75
N ALA A 39 5.26 -10.65 6.96
CA ALA A 39 6.57 -10.26 6.45
C ALA A 39 6.43 -9.48 5.13
N GLY A 40 7.40 -8.59 4.89
CA GLY A 40 7.50 -7.78 3.67
C GLY A 40 7.32 -6.29 3.94
N LYS A 41 8.27 -5.48 3.49
CA LYS A 41 8.22 -4.00 3.61
C LYS A 41 7.12 -3.38 2.75
N GLY A 42 6.73 -4.05 1.67
CA GLY A 42 5.73 -3.59 0.73
C GLY A 42 4.32 -4.15 0.98
N ASN A 43 4.20 -5.22 1.76
CA ASN A 43 2.89 -5.75 2.17
C ASN A 43 2.43 -5.03 3.43
N SER A 44 1.54 -4.06 3.27
CA SER A 44 0.97 -3.48 4.46
C SER A 44 0.10 -4.53 5.17
N ALA A 45 0.21 -4.59 6.49
CA ALA A 45 -0.62 -5.46 7.30
C ALA A 45 -2.12 -5.22 7.07
N ARG A 46 -2.46 -3.98 6.71
CA ARG A 46 -3.82 -3.56 6.38
C ARG A 46 -4.31 -4.20 5.09
N ASP A 47 -3.50 -4.17 4.02
CA ASP A 47 -3.86 -4.77 2.74
C ASP A 47 -4.11 -6.29 2.87
N GLN A 48 -3.43 -6.94 3.82
CA GLN A 48 -3.65 -8.36 4.10
C GLN A 48 -4.93 -8.60 4.91
N LEU A 49 -5.25 -7.72 5.86
CA LEU A 49 -6.48 -7.82 6.62
C LEU A 49 -7.72 -7.58 5.77
N ASP A 50 -7.66 -6.63 4.85
CA ASP A 50 -8.78 -6.31 3.97
C ASP A 50 -9.16 -7.49 3.06
N ARG A 51 -8.25 -8.45 2.89
CA ARG A 51 -8.45 -9.70 2.12
C ARG A 51 -9.04 -10.85 2.94
N ILE A 52 -8.99 -10.76 4.27
CA ILE A 52 -9.55 -11.77 5.16
C ILE A 52 -11.02 -11.41 5.42
N THR A 53 -11.90 -12.31 5.06
CA THR A 53 -13.33 -12.11 5.32
C THR A 53 -13.65 -12.33 6.81
N ALA A 54 -14.65 -11.62 7.35
CA ALA A 54 -15.07 -11.79 8.73
C ALA A 54 -15.50 -13.23 9.05
N ALA A 55 -15.95 -13.97 8.04
CA ALA A 55 -16.34 -15.39 8.18
C ALA A 55 -15.14 -16.34 8.37
N GLU A 56 -13.92 -15.88 8.06
CA GLU A 56 -12.68 -16.64 8.24
C GLU A 56 -12.05 -16.40 9.62
N VAL A 57 -12.49 -15.37 10.34
CA VAL A 57 -11.93 -15.00 11.64
C VAL A 57 -12.66 -15.74 12.74
N GLU A 58 -11.91 -16.50 13.55
CA GLU A 58 -12.43 -17.14 14.77
C GLU A 58 -12.54 -16.12 15.90
N ARG A 59 -11.44 -15.37 16.14
CA ARG A 59 -11.33 -14.35 17.17
C ARG A 59 -10.20 -13.37 16.90
N ILE A 60 -10.25 -12.25 17.58
CA ILE A 60 -9.18 -11.25 17.58
C ILE A 60 -8.64 -11.14 19.01
N GLU A 61 -7.34 -11.35 19.17
CA GLU A 61 -6.64 -11.23 20.44
C GLU A 61 -5.88 -9.91 20.48
N ILE A 62 -6.06 -9.13 21.54
CA ILE A 62 -5.31 -7.92 21.80
C ILE A 62 -4.33 -8.23 22.93
N ILE A 63 -3.04 -8.29 22.59
CA ILE A 63 -1.96 -8.64 23.50
C ILE A 63 -1.27 -7.35 23.93
N ARG A 64 -1.38 -6.98 25.22
CA ARG A 64 -0.86 -5.73 25.77
C ARG A 64 0.45 -5.86 26.52
N ASP A 65 0.91 -7.08 26.77
CA ASP A 65 2.20 -7.33 27.40
C ASP A 65 3.05 -8.22 26.51
N THR A 66 4.09 -7.64 25.92
CA THR A 66 4.95 -8.32 24.93
C THR A 66 6.27 -8.78 25.56
N SER A 67 6.34 -8.90 26.87
CA SER A 67 7.60 -9.10 27.59
C SER A 67 8.24 -10.50 27.50
N GLY A 68 7.73 -11.41 26.68
CA GLY A 68 8.39 -12.70 26.73
C GLY A 68 8.22 -13.70 25.59
N ALA A 69 7.11 -13.76 24.91
CA ALA A 69 6.83 -14.90 24.01
C ALA A 69 6.64 -14.54 22.53
N LEU A 70 6.45 -13.29 22.21
CA LEU A 70 6.22 -12.84 20.85
C LEU A 70 7.40 -11.98 20.38
N ASN A 71 7.97 -12.32 19.24
CA ASN A 71 9.11 -11.63 18.61
C ASN A 71 8.78 -10.17 18.19
N VAL A 72 8.00 -9.44 19.03
CA VAL A 72 7.49 -8.09 18.78
C VAL A 72 8.24 -7.10 19.68
N ARG A 73 9.49 -6.81 19.34
CA ARG A 73 10.28 -5.83 20.12
C ARG A 73 9.73 -4.43 19.90
N GLY A 74 9.27 -3.81 20.98
CA GLY A 74 8.95 -2.38 21.02
C GLY A 74 7.49 -2.00 20.75
N ALA A 75 6.56 -2.94 20.63
CA ALA A 75 5.14 -2.66 20.52
C ALA A 75 4.46 -2.74 21.89
N SER A 76 3.71 -1.72 22.25
CA SER A 76 2.93 -1.69 23.49
C SER A 76 1.64 -2.51 23.40
N GLU A 77 1.19 -2.81 22.20
CA GLU A 77 -0.02 -3.56 21.90
C GLU A 77 0.14 -4.31 20.58
N VAL A 78 -0.24 -5.57 20.55
CA VAL A 78 -0.22 -6.45 19.37
C VAL A 78 -1.60 -7.00 19.13
N ILE A 79 -2.06 -6.92 17.89
CA ILE A 79 -3.33 -7.49 17.45
C ILE A 79 -3.03 -8.81 16.76
N ASN A 80 -3.59 -9.90 17.26
CA ASN A 80 -3.47 -11.21 16.66
C ASN A 80 -4.84 -11.66 16.14
N VAL A 81 -4.95 -11.79 14.83
CA VAL A 81 -6.16 -12.31 14.17
C VAL A 81 -6.05 -13.82 14.05
N ILE A 82 -6.85 -14.52 14.80
CA ILE A 82 -6.93 -15.98 14.75
C ILE A 82 -7.99 -16.38 13.72
N LEU A 83 -7.55 -17.12 12.73
CA LEU A 83 -8.43 -17.64 11.70
C LEU A 83 -9.03 -18.97 12.16
N LEU A 84 -10.28 -19.24 11.77
CA LEU A 84 -10.95 -20.49 12.05
C LEU A 84 -10.10 -21.68 11.59
N ALA A 85 -9.71 -22.54 12.51
CA ALA A 85 -9.07 -23.82 12.22
C ALA A 85 -10.10 -24.77 11.62
N SER A 86 -10.33 -24.70 10.32
CA SER A 86 -11.27 -25.58 9.64
C SER A 86 -10.59 -26.47 8.61
N GLN A 87 -11.15 -27.65 8.47
CA GLN A 87 -10.78 -28.64 7.45
C GLN A 87 -10.92 -28.02 6.05
N SER A 88 -9.84 -27.66 5.41
CA SER A 88 -9.77 -27.18 4.02
C SER A 88 -10.75 -26.03 3.67
N ARG A 89 -10.25 -24.81 3.73
CA ARG A 89 -10.96 -23.62 3.23
C ARG A 89 -10.22 -23.02 2.05
N SER A 90 -10.99 -22.52 1.09
CA SER A 90 -10.47 -21.70 0.01
C SER A 90 -11.42 -20.54 -0.21
N SER A 91 -10.87 -19.34 -0.35
CA SER A 91 -11.62 -18.14 -0.68
C SER A 91 -10.96 -17.43 -1.86
N THR A 92 -11.78 -16.83 -2.71
CA THR A 92 -11.33 -15.94 -3.76
C THR A 92 -12.11 -14.65 -3.67
N THR A 93 -11.41 -13.55 -3.51
CA THR A 93 -11.98 -12.21 -3.50
C THR A 93 -11.56 -11.50 -4.76
N VAL A 94 -12.50 -10.87 -5.45
CA VAL A 94 -12.25 -10.04 -6.62
C VAL A 94 -12.79 -8.66 -6.33
N GLU A 95 -11.98 -7.64 -6.53
CA GLU A 95 -12.35 -6.24 -6.41
C GLU A 95 -12.11 -5.56 -7.76
N LEU A 96 -13.06 -4.78 -8.21
CA LEU A 96 -12.95 -3.92 -9.38
C LEU A 96 -13.23 -2.49 -8.97
N VAL A 97 -12.31 -1.60 -9.29
CA VAL A 97 -12.40 -0.17 -8.97
C VAL A 97 -12.41 0.63 -10.26
N ASN A 98 -13.42 1.47 -10.41
CA ASN A 98 -13.50 2.44 -11.50
C ASN A 98 -13.60 3.84 -10.90
N ARG A 99 -12.80 4.77 -11.39
CA ARG A 99 -12.82 6.17 -11.01
C ARG A 99 -12.94 7.02 -12.28
N LEU A 100 -13.95 7.87 -12.32
CA LEU A 100 -14.07 8.89 -13.36
C LEU A 100 -13.49 10.20 -12.80
N ASN A 101 -12.50 10.74 -13.48
CA ASN A 101 -11.85 11.99 -13.12
C ASN A 101 -12.58 13.19 -13.72
N HIS A 102 -12.23 14.40 -13.29
CA HIS A 102 -12.88 15.65 -13.69
C HIS A 102 -12.72 16.01 -15.18
N ASP A 103 -11.76 15.40 -15.84
CA ASP A 103 -11.44 15.55 -17.27
C ASP A 103 -11.95 14.37 -18.11
N ASP A 104 -12.95 13.64 -17.59
CA ASP A 104 -13.56 12.47 -18.21
C ASP A 104 -12.62 11.27 -18.40
N THR A 105 -11.41 11.30 -17.85
CA THR A 105 -10.50 10.16 -17.85
C THR A 105 -11.03 9.07 -16.91
N LEU A 106 -11.22 7.86 -17.43
CA LEU A 106 -11.64 6.69 -16.65
C LEU A 106 -10.42 5.87 -16.24
N GLU A 107 -10.20 5.73 -14.92
CA GLU A 107 -9.26 4.80 -14.35
C GLU A 107 -9.97 3.50 -13.98
N THR A 108 -9.38 2.38 -14.38
CA THR A 108 -9.88 1.05 -14.02
C THR A 108 -8.76 0.26 -13.36
N GLY A 109 -8.98 -0.14 -12.13
CA GLY A 109 -8.07 -0.98 -11.36
C GLY A 109 -8.83 -2.09 -10.65
N GLY A 110 -8.10 -2.88 -9.86
CA GLY A 110 -8.73 -3.91 -9.05
C GLY A 110 -7.73 -4.92 -8.51
N SER A 111 -8.26 -5.92 -7.82
CA SER A 111 -7.44 -6.97 -7.24
C SER A 111 -8.13 -8.33 -7.31
N VAL A 112 -7.30 -9.37 -7.31
CA VAL A 112 -7.73 -10.76 -7.12
C VAL A 112 -6.89 -11.34 -5.99
N ALA A 113 -7.54 -11.68 -4.89
CA ALA A 113 -6.93 -12.36 -3.76
C ALA A 113 -7.46 -13.79 -3.67
N TRP A 114 -6.55 -14.74 -3.54
CA TRP A 114 -6.87 -16.13 -3.29
C TRP A 114 -6.21 -16.60 -2.00
N SER A 115 -7.01 -17.19 -1.12
CA SER A 115 -6.53 -17.81 0.11
C SER A 115 -6.91 -19.28 0.16
N LYS A 116 -6.04 -20.08 0.76
CA LYS A 116 -6.29 -21.49 0.99
C LYS A 116 -5.66 -21.94 2.31
N GLN A 117 -6.42 -22.72 3.06
CA GLN A 117 -5.94 -23.44 4.23
C GLN A 117 -6.32 -24.91 4.11
N VAL A 118 -5.35 -25.81 4.23
CA VAL A 118 -5.56 -27.27 4.21
C VAL A 118 -4.66 -27.89 5.26
N GLY A 119 -5.26 -28.39 6.33
CA GLY A 119 -4.49 -28.91 7.46
C GLY A 119 -3.47 -27.90 7.97
N ASN A 120 -2.22 -28.27 7.91
CA ASN A 120 -1.09 -27.46 8.39
C ASN A 120 -0.53 -26.47 7.34
N PHE A 121 -1.08 -26.45 6.14
CA PHE A 121 -0.68 -25.55 5.07
C PHE A 121 -1.65 -24.39 4.92
N GLN A 122 -1.11 -23.18 4.83
CA GLN A 122 -1.84 -21.96 4.50
C GLN A 122 -1.15 -21.23 3.36
N ALA A 123 -1.94 -20.64 2.48
CA ALA A 123 -1.45 -19.79 1.39
C ALA A 123 -2.38 -18.61 1.18
N LEU A 124 -1.80 -17.46 0.87
CA LEU A 124 -2.46 -16.26 0.42
C LEU A 124 -1.69 -15.71 -0.78
N VAL A 125 -2.36 -15.53 -1.90
CA VAL A 125 -1.80 -14.94 -3.13
C VAL A 125 -2.68 -13.79 -3.53
N ASN A 126 -2.09 -12.65 -3.86
CA ASN A 126 -2.80 -11.48 -4.33
C ASN A 126 -2.13 -10.90 -5.58
N LEU A 127 -2.96 -10.58 -6.56
CA LEU A 127 -2.61 -9.77 -7.73
C LEU A 127 -3.43 -8.48 -7.68
N GLU A 128 -2.77 -7.33 -7.80
CA GLU A 128 -3.39 -6.03 -7.73
C GLU A 128 -2.87 -5.13 -8.86
N ALA A 129 -3.78 -4.44 -9.51
CA ALA A 129 -3.52 -3.36 -10.45
C ALA A 129 -4.11 -2.07 -9.92
N ARG A 130 -3.25 -1.09 -9.61
CA ARG A 130 -3.64 0.17 -8.99
C ARG A 130 -3.20 1.33 -9.87
N PRO A 131 -4.10 1.85 -10.72
CA PRO A 131 -3.87 3.09 -11.43
C PRO A 131 -4.01 4.28 -10.47
N ASN A 132 -3.29 5.36 -10.76
CA ASN A 132 -3.42 6.63 -10.06
C ASN A 132 -3.23 7.78 -11.05
N TYR A 133 -4.33 8.31 -11.52
CA TYR A 133 -4.38 9.42 -12.45
C TYR A 133 -4.60 10.73 -11.71
N GLU A 134 -3.87 11.75 -12.07
CA GLU A 134 -4.04 13.11 -11.59
C GLU A 134 -3.71 14.10 -12.69
N ASN A 135 -4.67 14.95 -13.05
CA ASN A 135 -4.49 16.08 -13.94
C ASN A 135 -4.57 17.37 -13.13
N ARG A 136 -3.49 18.13 -13.11
CA ARG A 136 -3.38 19.40 -12.41
C ARG A 136 -3.14 20.53 -13.40
N ASP A 137 -4.07 21.48 -13.43
CA ASP A 137 -3.94 22.72 -14.13
C ASP A 137 -3.54 23.83 -13.15
N ASN A 138 -2.48 24.55 -13.48
CA ASN A 138 -2.02 25.71 -12.73
C ASN A 138 -2.00 26.92 -13.64
N ARG A 139 -2.49 28.05 -13.14
CA ARG A 139 -2.45 29.33 -13.86
C ARG A 139 -1.77 30.37 -13.01
N GLU A 140 -0.75 30.97 -13.57
CA GLU A 140 0.03 32.01 -12.91
C GLU A 140 -0.01 33.31 -13.71
N VAL A 141 -0.06 34.45 -12.99
CA VAL A 141 0.12 35.79 -13.54
C VAL A 141 1.48 36.29 -13.08
N ARG A 142 2.33 36.64 -14.03
CA ARG A 142 3.67 37.18 -13.75
C ARG A 142 3.61 38.69 -13.71
N LEU A 143 4.12 39.25 -12.61
CA LEU A 143 4.14 40.67 -12.37
C LEU A 143 5.57 41.18 -12.52
N GLY A 144 5.70 42.35 -13.12
CA GLY A 144 6.94 43.11 -13.17
C GLY A 144 7.21 43.89 -11.88
N PRO A 145 8.35 44.64 -11.82
CA PRO A 145 8.76 45.36 -10.60
C PRO A 145 7.76 46.41 -10.10
N ASN A 146 6.91 46.95 -10.97
CA ASN A 146 5.91 47.96 -10.63
C ASN A 146 4.48 47.36 -10.49
N ASN A 147 4.38 46.04 -10.30
CA ASN A 147 3.13 45.28 -10.27
C ASN A 147 2.33 45.27 -11.58
N GLU A 148 2.91 45.65 -12.69
CA GLU A 148 2.36 45.48 -14.01
C GLU A 148 2.36 44.01 -14.42
N VAL A 149 1.31 43.54 -15.13
CA VAL A 149 1.28 42.19 -15.67
C VAL A 149 2.22 42.08 -16.85
N VAL A 150 3.28 41.31 -16.73
CA VAL A 150 4.27 41.09 -17.79
C VAL A 150 4.09 39.79 -18.53
N GLY A 151 3.18 38.93 -18.05
CA GLY A 151 2.86 37.68 -18.73
C GLY A 151 1.99 36.76 -17.90
N THR A 152 1.60 35.66 -18.51
CA THR A 152 0.85 34.57 -17.88
C THR A 152 1.51 33.23 -18.18
N LEU A 153 1.35 32.29 -17.28
CA LEU A 153 1.73 30.90 -17.44
C LEU A 153 0.51 30.03 -17.21
N PHE A 154 0.26 29.11 -18.12
CA PHE A 154 -0.65 28.01 -17.91
C PHE A 154 0.15 26.71 -17.95
N GLU A 155 0.08 25.92 -16.87
CA GLU A 155 0.77 24.65 -16.75
C GLU A 155 -0.25 23.54 -16.59
N THR A 156 -0.18 22.53 -17.44
CA THR A 156 -0.89 21.25 -17.29
C THR A 156 0.15 20.19 -16.90
N ASN A 157 -0.10 19.51 -15.79
CA ASN A 157 0.75 18.46 -15.23
C ASN A 157 -0.09 17.20 -15.04
N ILE A 158 0.12 16.23 -15.91
CA ILE A 158 -0.59 14.96 -15.88
C ILE A 158 0.32 13.91 -15.22
N ARG A 159 -0.23 13.16 -14.28
CA ARG A 159 0.38 11.97 -13.71
C ARG A 159 -0.54 10.81 -14.00
N ASP A 160 -0.09 9.89 -14.84
CA ASP A 160 -0.82 8.67 -15.17
C ASP A 160 0.02 7.48 -14.72
N GLN A 161 -0.16 7.11 -13.46
CA GLN A 161 0.67 6.11 -12.80
C GLN A 161 -0.06 4.77 -12.80
N GLN A 162 0.68 3.71 -13.12
CA GLN A 162 0.21 2.34 -13.05
C GLN A 162 1.12 1.54 -12.13
N GLU A 163 0.57 0.96 -11.07
CA GLU A 163 1.28 0.05 -10.19
C GLU A 163 0.63 -1.33 -10.21
N ASN A 164 1.41 -2.36 -10.51
CA ASN A 164 1.00 -3.76 -10.48
C ASN A 164 1.78 -4.50 -9.41
N THR A 165 1.08 -5.20 -8.54
CA THR A 165 1.68 -5.92 -7.41
C THR A 165 1.21 -7.36 -7.40
N LEU A 166 2.17 -8.30 -7.36
CA LEU A 166 1.92 -9.70 -7.03
C LEU A 166 2.53 -9.97 -5.65
N SER A 167 1.75 -10.47 -4.72
CA SER A 167 2.23 -10.88 -3.40
C SER A 167 1.77 -12.28 -3.04
N SER A 168 2.61 -12.97 -2.27
CA SER A 168 2.33 -14.32 -1.78
C SER A 168 2.84 -14.48 -0.35
N ASN A 169 2.03 -15.12 0.49
CA ASN A 169 2.41 -15.55 1.83
C ASN A 169 2.01 -17.02 1.98
N MET A 170 2.96 -17.85 2.35
CA MET A 170 2.76 -19.27 2.53
C MET A 170 3.27 -19.69 3.90
N GLY A 171 2.51 -20.53 4.60
CA GLY A 171 2.88 -21.08 5.90
C GLY A 171 2.68 -22.58 5.93
N TYR A 172 3.57 -23.28 6.63
CA TYR A 172 3.46 -24.71 6.89
C TYR A 172 3.91 -25.00 8.32
N SER A 173 3.08 -25.77 9.05
CA SER A 173 3.35 -26.18 10.42
C SER A 173 3.40 -27.70 10.49
N LEU A 174 4.43 -28.28 11.10
CA LEU A 174 4.58 -29.72 11.28
C LEU A 174 5.13 -29.99 12.68
N GLY A 175 4.26 -30.44 13.61
CA GLY A 175 4.62 -30.56 15.02
C GLY A 175 5.13 -29.22 15.55
N ASP A 176 6.32 -29.21 16.12
CA ASP A 176 6.98 -28.03 16.69
C ASP A 176 7.69 -27.15 15.67
N HIS A 177 7.64 -27.52 14.39
CA HIS A 177 8.25 -26.80 13.28
C HIS A 177 7.23 -25.91 12.59
N ARG A 178 7.59 -24.63 12.38
CA ARG A 178 6.80 -23.68 11.63
C ARG A 178 7.68 -23.00 10.57
N MET A 179 7.20 -22.97 9.35
CA MET A 179 7.89 -22.36 8.21
C MET A 179 6.98 -21.31 7.58
N GLN A 180 7.55 -20.16 7.24
CA GLN A 180 6.88 -19.13 6.46
C GLN A 180 7.72 -18.73 5.26
N LEU A 181 7.05 -18.47 4.14
CA LEU A 181 7.64 -17.91 2.93
C LEU A 181 6.79 -16.75 2.45
N ASN A 182 7.42 -15.62 2.18
CA ASN A 182 6.78 -14.42 1.68
C ASN A 182 7.49 -13.97 0.41
N ALA A 183 6.73 -13.58 -0.60
CA ALA A 183 7.25 -13.01 -1.83
C ALA A 183 6.39 -11.83 -2.27
N LEU A 184 7.05 -10.82 -2.85
CA LEU A 184 6.40 -9.66 -3.45
C LEU A 184 7.15 -9.27 -4.71
N ILE A 185 6.41 -8.98 -5.77
CA ILE A 185 6.91 -8.35 -6.98
C ILE A 185 6.01 -7.15 -7.24
N ARG A 186 6.62 -5.99 -7.48
CA ARG A 186 5.93 -4.75 -7.81
C ARG A 186 6.57 -4.13 -9.04
N GLU A 187 5.75 -3.77 -10.00
CA GLU A 187 6.14 -3.03 -11.18
C GLU A 187 5.32 -1.75 -11.25
N GLY A 188 5.99 -0.63 -11.44
CA GLY A 188 5.38 0.69 -11.54
C GLY A 188 5.85 1.40 -12.80
N ASP A 189 4.92 2.03 -13.50
CA ASP A 189 5.15 2.95 -14.59
C ASP A 189 4.55 4.31 -14.20
N HIS A 190 5.36 5.38 -14.26
CA HIS A 190 5.01 6.69 -13.74
C HIS A 190 5.29 7.79 -14.77
N PRO A 191 4.56 7.80 -15.90
CA PRO A 191 4.66 8.89 -16.88
C PRO A 191 4.15 10.19 -16.26
N ARG A 192 4.86 11.28 -16.55
CA ARG A 192 4.53 12.61 -16.09
C ARG A 192 4.82 13.64 -17.16
N PRO A 193 3.98 13.77 -18.19
CA PRO A 193 4.04 14.89 -19.11
C PRO A 193 3.64 16.20 -18.43
N VAL A 194 4.46 17.23 -18.64
CA VAL A 194 4.19 18.60 -18.19
C VAL A 194 4.25 19.53 -19.40
N ARG A 195 3.18 20.30 -19.60
CA ARG A 195 3.12 21.32 -20.64
C ARG A 195 2.96 22.68 -20.01
N ARG A 196 3.78 23.64 -20.45
CA ARG A 196 3.76 25.03 -20.00
C ARG A 196 3.56 25.95 -21.18
N ASP A 197 2.48 26.66 -21.21
CA ASP A 197 2.14 27.67 -22.19
C ASP A 197 2.38 29.05 -21.57
N PHE A 198 3.38 29.74 -22.05
CA PHE A 198 3.76 31.10 -21.63
C PHE A 198 3.20 32.13 -22.63
N VAL A 199 2.61 33.18 -22.11
CA VAL A 199 2.29 34.38 -22.87
C VAL A 199 3.02 35.55 -22.23
N ASP A 200 4.04 36.08 -22.93
CA ASP A 200 4.82 37.21 -22.48
C ASP A 200 4.30 38.51 -23.15
N PHE A 201 4.07 39.53 -22.33
CA PHE A 201 3.67 40.85 -22.78
C PHE A 201 4.93 41.70 -22.96
N THR A 202 5.24 42.05 -24.20
CA THR A 202 6.43 42.83 -24.55
C THR A 202 6.04 44.14 -25.23
N ASP A 203 6.99 45.07 -25.33
CA ASP A 203 6.75 46.35 -25.99
C ASP A 203 6.40 46.22 -27.49
N VAL A 204 6.71 45.06 -28.06
CA VAL A 204 6.44 44.76 -29.49
C VAL A 204 5.23 43.88 -29.69
N GLY A 205 4.54 43.47 -28.59
CA GLY A 205 3.31 42.64 -28.62
C GLY A 205 3.39 41.40 -27.74
N LEU A 206 2.55 40.44 -28.05
CA LEU A 206 2.48 39.16 -27.33
C LEU A 206 3.49 38.16 -27.91
N VAL A 207 4.23 37.50 -27.05
CA VAL A 207 5.11 36.39 -27.40
C VAL A 207 4.64 35.15 -26.72
N ASN A 208 4.32 34.14 -27.51
CA ASN A 208 3.92 32.82 -27.00
C ASN A 208 5.12 31.86 -27.01
N ARG A 209 5.30 31.15 -25.92
CA ARG A 209 6.33 30.10 -25.79
C ARG A 209 5.70 28.86 -25.16
N ILE A 210 5.98 27.71 -25.72
CA ILE A 210 5.53 26.42 -25.20
C ILE A 210 6.77 25.64 -24.75
N GLU A 211 6.69 25.09 -23.57
CA GLU A 211 7.65 24.15 -23.03
C GLU A 211 6.94 22.83 -22.74
N GLU A 212 7.50 21.74 -23.21
CA GLU A 212 7.02 20.39 -22.95
C GLU A 212 8.13 19.60 -22.27
N GLU A 213 7.78 18.94 -21.19
CA GLU A 213 8.66 18.08 -20.42
C GLU A 213 7.99 16.72 -20.27
N ASP A 214 8.67 15.67 -20.68
CA ASP A 214 8.19 14.30 -20.54
C ASP A 214 9.15 13.55 -19.64
N VAL A 215 8.65 13.17 -18.46
CA VAL A 215 9.39 12.37 -17.48
C VAL A 215 8.69 11.04 -17.34
N ASN A 216 9.40 9.98 -17.66
CA ASN A 216 8.94 8.62 -17.38
C ASN A 216 9.86 7.96 -16.37
N LYS A 217 9.28 7.32 -15.36
CA LYS A 217 10.00 6.56 -14.35
C LYS A 217 9.38 5.18 -14.24
N GLU A 218 10.17 4.18 -14.58
CA GLU A 218 9.82 2.78 -14.39
C GLU A 218 10.47 2.26 -13.09
N GLU A 219 9.71 1.55 -12.30
CA GLU A 219 10.18 0.91 -11.08
C GLU A 219 9.86 -0.57 -11.09
N ARG A 220 10.83 -1.38 -10.67
CA ARG A 220 10.63 -2.80 -10.42
C ARG A 220 11.27 -3.15 -9.09
N ASN A 221 10.45 -3.64 -8.18
CA ASN A 221 10.87 -4.09 -6.87
C ASN A 221 10.47 -5.56 -6.66
N TRP A 222 11.32 -6.31 -5.98
CA TRP A 222 10.98 -7.65 -5.55
C TRP A 222 11.53 -7.91 -4.16
N GLU A 223 10.81 -8.69 -3.39
CA GLU A 223 11.18 -9.10 -2.04
C GLU A 223 10.88 -10.58 -1.88
N VAL A 224 11.77 -11.31 -1.24
CA VAL A 224 11.55 -12.68 -0.78
C VAL A 224 12.04 -12.77 0.65
N GLY A 225 11.23 -13.32 1.53
CA GLY A 225 11.55 -13.55 2.93
C GLY A 225 11.07 -14.91 3.37
N GLY A 226 11.76 -15.49 4.34
CA GLY A 226 11.36 -16.73 4.95
C GLY A 226 11.71 -16.73 6.43
N ASP A 227 10.84 -17.36 7.23
CA ASP A 227 11.02 -17.56 8.66
C ASP A 227 10.88 -19.04 8.97
N TYR A 228 11.72 -19.50 9.90
CA TYR A 228 11.63 -20.83 10.46
C TYR A 228 11.67 -20.73 11.97
N GLU A 229 10.70 -21.34 12.63
CA GLU A 229 10.58 -21.42 14.06
C GLU A 229 10.52 -22.88 14.50
N PHE A 230 11.24 -23.18 15.55
CA PHE A 230 11.19 -24.47 16.22
C PHE A 230 10.90 -24.24 17.71
N SER A 231 9.84 -24.84 18.23
CA SER A 231 9.46 -24.78 19.64
C SER A 231 10.10 -25.96 20.37
N PHE A 232 10.95 -25.69 21.35
CA PHE A 232 11.42 -26.72 22.27
C PHE A 232 10.35 -26.93 23.32
N ASP A 233 9.84 -28.15 23.45
CA ASP A 233 9.04 -28.54 24.59
C ASP A 233 10.00 -28.70 25.77
N ASP A 234 10.08 -27.68 26.63
CA ASP A 234 10.72 -27.81 27.93
C ASP A 234 9.80 -28.64 28.80
N GLY A 235 10.08 -29.96 28.89
CA GLY A 235 9.35 -30.94 29.67
C GLY A 235 9.32 -30.68 31.18
#